data_4a5bc68dda630aaa46fba20e166a407b
#
_entry.id   4a5bc68dda630aaa46fba20e166a407b
#
_cell.length_a   1.000
_cell.length_b   1.000
_cell.length_c   1.000
_cell.angle_alpha   90.00
_cell.angle_beta   90.00
_cell.angle_gamma   90.00
#
_symmetry.space_group_name_H-M   'P 1'
#
loop_
_entity.id
_entity.type
_entity.pdbx_description
1 polymer ?
#
loop_
_entity_poly.entity_id
_entity_poly.type
_entity_poly.pdbx_seq_one_letter_code
_entity_poly.pdbx_strand_id
1 'polypeptide(L)'
;MKPRDELIDTLEYVKAVKKLLPAHAFSPTPERLGVMFMHVAVVAVGYAGIRWVDPIWSLFFSILIGHSVACIGFLAHELSHHAIITNRSARYLCEIFFWGLILVPTTLWKRIHNQTHHFNANTRDDPDRQFLKSEESFWTKWYTWLFYPNNRLSRYNPLVGIQFITYIIRQTSAAFYRADRKPDVVPFKPAYKLQQKIQIVAEIIIILLMQMIVFFVAGGEWTKFLWASPVSYFVTSTIVMMYIFTNHALNPLCETNDPLISSTSVVVPPLMDRIHHHFSHHSEHHLFPSMNSDYYPEVCKILKEKFPDRYNSLPLTNAWMKLWRSDKFPSDAIKGNVPADDLVLKAPSVVEEEETPAVGEELVVSFPLKQPLGNH
;
A
#
# COMPACT_ATOMS: atom_id res chain seq x y z
N MET A 1 23.13 10.79 -17.51
CA MET A 1 22.16 10.14 -16.59
C MET A 1 22.93 9.60 -15.41
N LYS A 2 22.43 9.76 -14.17
CA LYS A 2 23.09 9.20 -13.00
C LYS A 2 22.99 7.67 -13.02
N PRO A 3 24.04 6.92 -12.61
CA PRO A 3 24.03 5.47 -12.54
C PRO A 3 22.90 4.94 -11.65
N ARG A 4 22.49 3.68 -11.83
CA ARG A 4 21.39 3.08 -11.04
C ARG A 4 21.74 2.86 -9.57
N ASP A 5 22.98 2.78 -9.24
CA ASP A 5 23.53 2.65 -7.87
C ASP A 5 23.58 4.00 -7.13
N GLU A 6 23.43 5.13 -7.83
CA GLU A 6 23.32 6.45 -7.24
C GLU A 6 21.84 6.79 -6.98
N LEU A 7 21.46 7.06 -5.73
CA LEU A 7 20.08 7.43 -5.37
C LEU A 7 19.78 8.87 -5.79
N ILE A 8 18.55 9.11 -6.25
CA ILE A 8 18.09 10.43 -6.71
C ILE A 8 16.92 10.86 -5.82
N ASP A 9 16.92 12.14 -5.43
CA ASP A 9 15.81 12.73 -4.70
C ASP A 9 14.52 12.69 -5.53
N THR A 10 13.41 12.33 -4.90
CA THR A 10 12.09 12.30 -5.52
C THR A 10 11.73 13.59 -6.25
N LEU A 11 12.16 14.75 -5.73
CA LEU A 11 11.88 16.06 -6.33
C LEU A 11 12.53 16.24 -7.71
N GLU A 12 13.66 15.62 -8.00
CA GLU A 12 14.28 15.66 -9.35
C GLU A 12 13.36 15.02 -10.38
N TYR A 13 12.81 13.84 -10.07
CA TYR A 13 11.85 13.17 -10.95
C TYR A 13 10.57 13.98 -11.12
N VAL A 14 10.01 14.46 -9.99
CA VAL A 14 8.80 15.29 -10.00
C VAL A 14 8.97 16.52 -10.88
N LYS A 15 10.08 17.27 -10.76
CA LYS A 15 10.37 18.43 -11.61
C LYS A 15 10.49 18.07 -13.08
N ALA A 16 11.14 16.93 -13.39
CA ALA A 16 11.35 16.49 -14.77
C ALA A 16 10.05 16.05 -15.46
N VAL A 17 9.12 15.43 -14.73
CA VAL A 17 7.89 14.83 -15.26
C VAL A 17 6.72 15.81 -15.23
N LYS A 18 6.51 16.53 -14.11
CA LYS A 18 5.34 17.39 -13.91
C LYS A 18 5.12 18.43 -15.00
N LYS A 19 6.19 19.03 -15.53
CA LYS A 19 6.13 20.03 -16.61
C LYS A 19 5.62 19.48 -17.96
N LEU A 20 5.57 18.16 -18.11
CA LEU A 20 5.12 17.47 -19.32
C LEU A 20 3.66 17.02 -19.20
N LEU A 21 3.07 17.13 -18.02
CA LEU A 21 1.70 16.74 -17.73
C LEU A 21 0.77 17.93 -17.78
N PRO A 22 -0.48 17.75 -18.23
CA PRO A 22 -1.48 18.82 -18.23
C PRO A 22 -1.87 19.18 -16.79
N ALA A 23 -2.14 20.46 -16.52
CA ALA A 23 -2.47 20.93 -15.19
C ALA A 23 -3.67 20.20 -14.54
N HIS A 24 -4.65 19.81 -15.34
CA HIS A 24 -5.84 19.10 -14.86
C HIS A 24 -5.57 17.64 -14.40
N ALA A 25 -4.39 17.07 -14.71
CA ALA A 25 -3.97 15.80 -14.14
C ALA A 25 -3.88 15.83 -12.61
N PHE A 26 -3.73 17.02 -12.04
CA PHE A 26 -3.65 17.27 -10.60
C PHE A 26 -4.96 17.81 -10.00
N SER A 27 -6.03 17.81 -10.78
CA SER A 27 -7.36 18.21 -10.29
C SER A 27 -8.04 17.04 -9.58
N PRO A 28 -8.81 17.31 -8.50
CA PRO A 28 -9.60 16.28 -7.83
C PRO A 28 -10.60 15.60 -8.77
N THR A 29 -10.89 14.33 -8.51
CA THR A 29 -11.77 13.48 -9.32
C THR A 29 -13.01 13.02 -8.51
N PRO A 30 -13.92 13.93 -8.11
CA PRO A 30 -15.04 13.58 -7.23
C PRO A 30 -16.02 12.59 -7.87
N GLU A 31 -16.05 12.46 -9.20
CA GLU A 31 -16.83 11.46 -9.95
C GLU A 31 -16.44 10.02 -9.56
N ARG A 32 -15.25 9.77 -9.07
CA ARG A 32 -14.82 8.45 -8.55
C ARG A 32 -15.60 8.01 -7.33
N LEU A 33 -16.24 8.92 -6.59
CA LEU A 33 -17.19 8.54 -5.55
C LEU A 33 -18.36 7.74 -6.12
N GLY A 34 -18.85 8.10 -7.30
CA GLY A 34 -19.90 7.34 -7.99
C GLY A 34 -19.46 5.90 -8.27
N VAL A 35 -18.19 5.70 -8.68
CA VAL A 35 -17.63 4.37 -8.89
C VAL A 35 -17.51 3.60 -7.57
N MET A 36 -17.06 4.26 -6.49
CA MET A 36 -16.99 3.63 -5.16
C MET A 36 -18.38 3.17 -4.69
N PHE A 37 -19.42 4.00 -4.84
CA PHE A 37 -20.79 3.62 -4.49
C PHE A 37 -21.37 2.55 -5.42
N MET A 38 -20.99 2.50 -6.69
CA MET A 38 -21.34 1.38 -7.58
C MET A 38 -20.78 0.06 -7.01
N HIS A 39 -19.50 0.03 -6.58
CA HIS A 39 -18.94 -1.16 -5.94
C HIS A 39 -19.64 -1.50 -4.61
N VAL A 40 -20.07 -0.51 -3.82
CA VAL A 40 -20.91 -0.74 -2.62
C VAL A 40 -22.23 -1.40 -2.99
N ALA A 41 -22.88 -0.96 -4.08
CA ALA A 41 -24.09 -1.59 -4.57
C ALA A 41 -23.86 -3.05 -4.99
N VAL A 42 -22.74 -3.34 -5.68
CA VAL A 42 -22.35 -4.73 -6.03
C VAL A 42 -22.13 -5.58 -4.77
N VAL A 43 -21.48 -5.04 -3.75
CA VAL A 43 -21.29 -5.70 -2.46
C VAL A 43 -22.65 -6.00 -1.79
N ALA A 44 -23.57 -5.03 -1.79
CA ALA A 44 -24.91 -5.21 -1.24
C ALA A 44 -25.71 -6.32 -1.97
N VAL A 45 -25.63 -6.33 -3.31
CA VAL A 45 -26.21 -7.42 -4.14
C VAL A 45 -25.55 -8.75 -3.79
N GLY A 46 -24.26 -8.79 -3.59
CA GLY A 46 -23.52 -9.98 -3.16
C GLY A 46 -24.03 -10.52 -1.81
N TYR A 47 -24.20 -9.66 -0.82
CA TYR A 47 -24.77 -10.06 0.49
C TYR A 47 -26.21 -10.58 0.36
N ALA A 48 -27.05 -9.89 -0.42
CA ALA A 48 -28.41 -10.35 -0.72
C ALA A 48 -28.39 -11.71 -1.42
N GLY A 49 -27.47 -11.93 -2.36
CA GLY A 49 -27.29 -13.22 -3.02
C GLY A 49 -26.96 -14.34 -2.03
N ILE A 50 -25.95 -14.15 -1.17
CA ILE A 50 -25.56 -15.15 -0.14
C ILE A 50 -26.72 -15.50 0.78
N ARG A 51 -27.58 -14.53 1.10
CA ARG A 51 -28.76 -14.76 1.95
C ARG A 51 -29.70 -15.83 1.40
N TRP A 52 -29.86 -15.88 0.06
CA TRP A 52 -30.93 -16.66 -0.60
C TRP A 52 -30.45 -17.88 -1.39
N VAL A 53 -29.12 -18.08 -1.53
CA VAL A 53 -28.56 -19.17 -2.32
C VAL A 53 -27.96 -20.26 -1.45
N ASP A 54 -27.78 -21.43 -2.05
CA ASP A 54 -27.05 -22.55 -1.44
C ASP A 54 -25.54 -22.26 -1.32
N PRO A 55 -24.84 -22.91 -0.40
CA PRO A 55 -23.41 -22.64 -0.10
C PRO A 55 -22.50 -22.66 -1.33
N ILE A 56 -22.75 -23.50 -2.32
CA ILE A 56 -21.93 -23.57 -3.53
C ILE A 56 -21.98 -22.27 -4.35
N TRP A 57 -23.14 -21.63 -4.44
CA TRP A 57 -23.30 -20.36 -5.12
C TRP A 57 -22.79 -19.19 -4.26
N SER A 58 -22.69 -19.38 -2.94
CA SER A 58 -22.12 -18.39 -2.04
C SER A 58 -20.66 -18.08 -2.37
N LEU A 59 -19.90 -19.05 -2.90
CA LEU A 59 -18.54 -18.81 -3.38
C LEU A 59 -18.48 -17.79 -4.51
N PHE A 60 -19.40 -17.86 -5.47
CA PHE A 60 -19.50 -16.87 -6.56
C PHE A 60 -19.72 -15.47 -6.00
N PHE A 61 -20.67 -15.30 -5.08
CA PHE A 61 -20.95 -14.01 -4.46
C PHE A 61 -19.79 -13.54 -3.58
N SER A 62 -19.10 -14.44 -2.89
CA SER A 62 -17.89 -14.09 -2.11
C SER A 62 -16.78 -13.53 -3.01
N ILE A 63 -16.57 -14.12 -4.19
CA ILE A 63 -15.62 -13.62 -5.18
C ILE A 63 -16.03 -12.24 -5.67
N LEU A 64 -17.30 -12.03 -5.98
CA LEU A 64 -17.86 -10.76 -6.44
C LEU A 64 -17.70 -9.67 -5.37
N ILE A 65 -18.05 -9.97 -4.12
CA ILE A 65 -17.86 -9.07 -2.97
C ILE A 65 -16.37 -8.76 -2.81
N GLY A 66 -15.53 -9.79 -2.74
CA GLY A 66 -14.10 -9.63 -2.48
C GLY A 66 -13.39 -8.79 -3.55
N HIS A 67 -13.73 -8.99 -4.82
CA HIS A 67 -13.21 -8.17 -5.92
C HIS A 67 -13.68 -6.71 -5.80
N SER A 68 -14.97 -6.48 -5.53
CA SER A 68 -15.50 -5.12 -5.38
C SER A 68 -14.92 -4.39 -4.17
N VAL A 69 -14.70 -5.10 -3.05
CA VAL A 69 -14.02 -4.55 -1.86
C VAL A 69 -12.56 -4.23 -2.16
N ALA A 70 -11.86 -5.02 -2.98
CA ALA A 70 -10.50 -4.68 -3.43
C ALA A 70 -10.48 -3.39 -4.28
N CYS A 71 -11.43 -3.24 -5.22
CA CYS A 71 -11.57 -2.01 -6.02
C CYS A 71 -11.90 -0.79 -5.14
N ILE A 72 -12.78 -0.95 -4.13
CA ILE A 72 -13.01 0.09 -3.12
C ILE A 72 -11.70 0.43 -2.40
N GLY A 73 -10.85 -0.56 -2.10
CA GLY A 73 -9.55 -0.37 -1.47
C GLY A 73 -8.61 0.50 -2.29
N PHE A 74 -8.52 0.24 -3.57
CA PHE A 74 -7.70 1.04 -4.49
C PHE A 74 -8.18 2.49 -4.57
N LEU A 75 -9.48 2.72 -4.64
CA LEU A 75 -10.06 4.07 -4.63
C LEU A 75 -9.99 4.75 -3.24
N ALA A 76 -10.14 4.00 -2.15
CA ALA A 76 -9.97 4.54 -0.79
C ALA A 76 -8.53 4.99 -0.54
N HIS A 77 -7.57 4.31 -1.16
CA HIS A 77 -6.16 4.70 -1.17
C HIS A 77 -5.96 6.07 -1.86
N GLU A 78 -6.52 6.28 -3.06
CA GLU A 78 -6.52 7.58 -3.75
C GLU A 78 -7.25 8.68 -2.94
N LEU A 79 -8.40 8.33 -2.33
CA LEU A 79 -9.14 9.23 -1.46
C LEU A 79 -8.28 9.74 -0.31
N SER A 80 -7.49 8.86 0.30
CA SER A 80 -6.58 9.19 1.39
C SER A 80 -5.42 10.09 0.98
N HIS A 81 -5.05 10.09 -0.30
CA HIS A 81 -4.06 10.98 -0.91
C HIS A 81 -4.66 12.29 -1.45
N HIS A 82 -5.91 12.59 -1.13
CA HIS A 82 -6.61 13.81 -1.52
C HIS A 82 -6.93 13.93 -3.03
N ALA A 83 -6.76 12.87 -3.80
CA ALA A 83 -7.01 12.87 -5.24
C ALA A 83 -8.51 12.95 -5.61
N ILE A 84 -9.42 12.56 -4.70
CA ILE A 84 -10.87 12.50 -4.97
C ILE A 84 -11.62 13.68 -4.35
N ILE A 85 -11.45 13.93 -3.04
CA ILE A 85 -12.14 15.00 -2.30
C ILE A 85 -11.13 15.86 -1.57
N THR A 86 -11.23 17.19 -1.75
CA THR A 86 -10.37 18.16 -1.05
C THR A 86 -10.94 18.58 0.32
N ASN A 87 -12.27 18.64 0.48
CA ASN A 87 -12.88 18.98 1.76
C ASN A 87 -12.51 17.94 2.83
N ARG A 88 -11.83 18.40 3.89
CA ARG A 88 -11.27 17.55 4.94
C ARG A 88 -12.31 16.71 5.68
N SER A 89 -13.45 17.32 6.04
CA SER A 89 -14.48 16.64 6.84
C SER A 89 -15.24 15.63 6.01
N ALA A 90 -15.66 16.02 4.79
CA ALA A 90 -16.33 15.10 3.87
C ALA A 90 -15.42 13.91 3.50
N ARG A 91 -14.15 14.19 3.22
CA ARG A 91 -13.17 13.14 2.94
C ARG A 91 -13.01 12.18 4.12
N TYR A 92 -12.87 12.69 5.35
CA TYR A 92 -12.70 11.84 6.52
C TYR A 92 -13.91 10.92 6.75
N LEU A 93 -15.12 11.41 6.57
CA LEU A 93 -16.34 10.59 6.66
C LEU A 93 -16.35 9.47 5.59
N CYS A 94 -16.01 9.83 4.35
CA CYS A 94 -15.87 8.84 3.28
C CYS A 94 -14.75 7.83 3.57
N GLU A 95 -13.60 8.28 4.05
CA GLU A 95 -12.49 7.40 4.44
C GLU A 95 -12.91 6.39 5.51
N ILE A 96 -13.59 6.82 6.59
CA ILE A 96 -14.08 5.90 7.63
C ILE A 96 -14.99 4.84 7.03
N PHE A 97 -15.91 5.23 6.16
CA PHE A 97 -16.85 4.30 5.54
C PHE A 97 -16.14 3.31 4.61
N PHE A 98 -15.37 3.79 3.64
CA PHE A 98 -14.76 2.95 2.62
C PHE A 98 -13.62 2.08 3.18
N TRP A 99 -12.74 2.64 4.03
CA TRP A 99 -11.73 1.85 4.72
C TRP A 99 -12.35 0.86 5.72
N GLY A 100 -13.48 1.22 6.32
CA GLY A 100 -14.23 0.31 7.18
C GLY A 100 -14.74 -0.93 6.44
N LEU A 101 -15.13 -0.81 5.16
CA LEU A 101 -15.48 -1.95 4.30
C LEU A 101 -14.29 -2.89 4.05
N ILE A 102 -13.05 -2.41 4.18
CA ILE A 102 -11.82 -3.18 4.00
C ILE A 102 -11.22 -3.64 5.34
N LEU A 103 -11.91 -3.38 6.44
CA LEU A 103 -11.48 -3.68 7.81
C LEU A 103 -10.22 -2.93 8.25
N VAL A 104 -10.00 -1.73 7.71
CA VAL A 104 -8.81 -0.91 8.00
C VAL A 104 -9.20 0.35 8.76
N PRO A 105 -8.69 0.58 9.98
CA PRO A 105 -8.83 1.88 10.63
C PRO A 105 -8.13 2.99 9.83
N THR A 106 -8.88 4.01 9.42
CA THR A 106 -8.37 5.05 8.52
C THR A 106 -7.23 5.89 9.13
N THR A 107 -7.32 6.18 10.43
CA THR A 107 -6.26 6.89 11.17
C THR A 107 -4.97 6.09 11.20
N LEU A 108 -5.06 4.77 11.37
CA LEU A 108 -3.92 3.85 11.30
C LEU A 108 -3.29 3.87 9.91
N TRP A 109 -4.11 3.67 8.87
CA TRP A 109 -3.65 3.65 7.48
C TRP A 109 -2.90 4.92 7.10
N LYS A 110 -3.49 6.08 7.35
CA LYS A 110 -2.86 7.38 7.04
C LYS A 110 -1.53 7.57 7.75
N ARG A 111 -1.40 7.09 8.98
CA ARG A 111 -0.13 7.17 9.72
C ARG A 111 0.94 6.28 9.12
N ILE A 112 0.58 5.04 8.77
CA ILE A 112 1.52 4.06 8.23
C ILE A 112 1.85 4.42 6.78
N HIS A 113 0.85 4.51 5.93
CA HIS A 113 1.03 4.61 4.49
C HIS A 113 1.41 6.03 4.05
N ASN A 114 0.52 7.01 4.28
CA ASN A 114 0.74 8.35 3.74
C ASN A 114 1.87 9.12 4.45
N GLN A 115 2.02 8.95 5.78
CA GLN A 115 2.98 9.72 6.58
C GLN A 115 4.32 9.04 6.78
N THR A 116 4.43 7.73 6.52
CA THR A 116 5.68 7.01 6.77
C THR A 116 6.17 6.28 5.53
N HIS A 117 5.37 5.37 4.96
CA HIS A 117 5.79 4.54 3.83
C HIS A 117 6.21 5.38 2.61
N HIS A 118 5.39 6.35 2.19
CA HIS A 118 5.72 7.20 1.03
C HIS A 118 7.05 7.95 1.15
N PHE A 119 7.47 8.28 2.38
CA PHE A 119 8.75 8.97 2.62
C PHE A 119 9.93 8.03 2.82
N ASN A 120 9.65 6.77 3.14
CA ASN A 120 10.68 5.80 3.55
C ASN A 120 10.60 4.49 2.75
N ALA A 121 9.96 4.48 1.58
CA ALA A 121 9.77 3.26 0.81
C ALA A 121 11.09 2.51 0.60
N ASN A 122 11.12 1.24 1.00
CA ASN A 122 12.30 0.38 0.98
C ASN A 122 13.52 0.88 1.77
N THR A 123 13.32 1.77 2.75
CA THR A 123 14.35 2.09 3.73
C THR A 123 14.17 1.25 5.00
N ARG A 124 15.09 1.38 5.96
CA ARG A 124 15.00 0.70 7.27
C ARG A 124 13.79 1.14 8.11
N ASP A 125 13.25 2.33 7.81
CA ASP A 125 12.10 2.92 8.52
C ASP A 125 10.77 2.68 7.80
N ASP A 126 10.76 1.90 6.72
CA ASP A 126 9.56 1.55 5.98
C ASP A 126 8.70 0.55 6.77
N PRO A 127 7.47 0.93 7.19
CA PRO A 127 6.58 0.02 7.92
C PRO A 127 6.04 -1.12 7.05
N ASP A 128 6.03 -0.96 5.74
CA ASP A 128 5.50 -1.94 4.79
C ASP A 128 6.55 -2.98 4.41
N ARG A 129 7.82 -2.68 4.64
CA ARG A 129 8.90 -3.64 4.41
C ARG A 129 9.37 -4.28 5.70
N GLN A 130 9.31 -5.61 5.74
CA GLN A 130 9.90 -6.38 6.82
C GLN A 130 11.31 -6.78 6.47
N PHE A 131 12.24 -6.30 7.30
CA PHE A 131 13.62 -6.78 7.29
C PHE A 131 13.79 -7.79 8.41
N LEU A 132 14.20 -8.99 8.05
CA LEU A 132 14.60 -9.96 9.03
C LEU A 132 16.06 -9.69 9.37
N LYS A 133 16.31 -9.29 10.60
CA LYS A 133 17.66 -9.31 11.18
C LYS A 133 18.02 -10.76 11.50
N SER A 134 19.32 -11.09 11.47
CA SER A 134 19.82 -12.43 11.85
C SER A 134 19.41 -12.86 13.27
N GLU A 135 19.14 -11.88 14.14
CA GLU A 135 18.81 -12.04 15.56
C GLU A 135 17.29 -12.12 15.83
N GLU A 136 16.46 -12.19 14.79
CA GLU A 136 15.02 -12.17 14.98
C GLU A 136 14.46 -13.42 15.66
N SER A 137 13.39 -13.21 16.42
CA SER A 137 12.72 -14.26 17.16
C SER A 137 12.22 -15.38 16.24
N PHE A 138 12.16 -16.60 16.75
CA PHE A 138 11.54 -17.75 16.08
C PHE A 138 10.16 -17.42 15.52
N TRP A 139 9.33 -16.68 16.27
CA TRP A 139 7.98 -16.32 15.86
C TRP A 139 7.94 -15.37 14.67
N THR A 140 8.86 -14.41 14.56
CA THR A 140 8.96 -13.51 13.42
C THR A 140 9.39 -14.28 12.17
N LYS A 141 10.38 -15.17 12.29
CA LYS A 141 10.83 -16.03 11.19
C LYS A 141 9.70 -16.93 10.69
N TRP A 142 8.97 -17.55 11.62
CA TRP A 142 7.85 -18.44 11.30
C TRP A 142 6.70 -17.66 10.62
N TYR A 143 6.32 -16.48 11.13
CA TYR A 143 5.32 -15.61 10.53
C TYR A 143 5.72 -15.24 9.10
N THR A 144 6.95 -14.81 8.87
CA THR A 144 7.46 -14.44 7.56
C THR A 144 7.44 -15.63 6.60
N TRP A 145 7.90 -16.78 7.06
CA TRP A 145 7.84 -18.00 6.25
C TRP A 145 6.40 -18.38 5.85
N LEU A 146 5.44 -18.15 6.71
CA LEU A 146 4.06 -18.54 6.47
C LEU A 146 3.30 -17.56 5.56
N PHE A 147 3.51 -16.27 5.71
CA PHE A 147 2.70 -15.23 5.08
C PHE A 147 3.38 -14.48 3.94
N TYR A 148 4.65 -14.69 3.69
CA TYR A 148 5.37 -14.02 2.60
C TYR A 148 5.75 -14.98 1.46
N PRO A 149 5.76 -14.51 0.20
CA PRO A 149 6.15 -15.31 -0.96
C PRO A 149 7.69 -15.43 -1.05
N ASN A 150 8.30 -16.18 -0.13
CA ASN A 150 9.75 -16.19 0.10
C ASN A 150 10.49 -17.43 -0.45
N ASN A 151 9.79 -18.36 -1.05
CA ASN A 151 10.38 -19.59 -1.60
C ASN A 151 9.43 -20.27 -2.59
N ARG A 152 9.92 -21.33 -3.27
CA ARG A 152 9.15 -22.07 -4.26
C ARG A 152 7.86 -22.69 -3.71
N LEU A 153 7.82 -23.04 -2.41
CA LEU A 153 6.65 -23.64 -1.78
C LEU A 153 5.56 -22.60 -1.48
N SER A 154 5.92 -21.32 -1.31
CA SER A 154 4.96 -20.26 -0.99
C SER A 154 3.90 -20.06 -2.08
N ARG A 155 4.18 -20.43 -3.35
CA ARG A 155 3.20 -20.40 -4.43
C ARG A 155 2.00 -21.33 -4.22
N TYR A 156 2.15 -22.35 -3.38
CA TYR A 156 1.10 -23.30 -3.02
C TYR A 156 0.47 -22.98 -1.66
N ASN A 157 0.95 -21.94 -0.99
CA ASN A 157 0.50 -21.57 0.34
C ASN A 157 -0.60 -20.49 0.25
N PRO A 158 -1.89 -20.84 0.45
CA PRO A 158 -2.98 -19.86 0.39
C PRO A 158 -2.89 -18.78 1.46
N LEU A 159 -2.14 -19.01 2.56
CA LEU A 159 -1.99 -18.03 3.64
C LEU A 159 -1.24 -16.77 3.20
N VAL A 160 -0.48 -16.82 2.11
CA VAL A 160 0.09 -15.62 1.48
C VAL A 160 -1.02 -14.65 1.06
N GLY A 161 -2.18 -15.16 0.64
CA GLY A 161 -3.35 -14.33 0.28
C GLY A 161 -3.98 -13.57 1.43
N ILE A 162 -3.80 -13.97 2.69
CA ILE A 162 -4.35 -13.25 3.86
C ILE A 162 -3.34 -12.28 4.50
N GLN A 163 -2.19 -12.06 3.88
CA GLN A 163 -1.12 -11.22 4.43
C GLN A 163 -1.61 -9.79 4.73
N PHE A 164 -2.45 -9.21 3.91
CA PHE A 164 -2.97 -7.86 4.15
C PHE A 164 -3.74 -7.78 5.48
N ILE A 165 -4.60 -8.77 5.75
CA ILE A 165 -5.37 -8.85 7.00
C ILE A 165 -4.43 -8.98 8.21
N THR A 166 -3.47 -9.90 8.14
CA THR A 166 -2.52 -10.13 9.23
C THR A 166 -1.60 -8.93 9.45
N TYR A 167 -1.25 -8.22 8.37
CA TYR A 167 -0.51 -6.96 8.42
C TYR A 167 -1.29 -5.89 9.20
N ILE A 168 -2.56 -5.66 8.86
CA ILE A 168 -3.41 -4.66 9.54
C ILE A 168 -3.59 -5.01 11.02
N ILE A 169 -3.84 -6.26 11.38
CA ILE A 169 -3.94 -6.71 12.77
C ILE A 169 -2.64 -6.42 13.52
N ARG A 170 -1.50 -6.73 12.93
CA ARG A 170 -0.19 -6.49 13.53
C ARG A 170 0.09 -5.01 13.74
N GLN A 171 -0.15 -4.17 12.74
CA GLN A 171 0.04 -2.72 12.82
C GLN A 171 -0.91 -2.07 13.82
N THR A 172 -2.16 -2.53 13.87
CA THR A 172 -3.13 -2.10 14.88
C THR A 172 -2.63 -2.43 16.29
N SER A 173 -2.17 -3.66 16.49
CA SER A 173 -1.59 -4.08 17.77
C SER A 173 -0.38 -3.23 18.16
N ALA A 174 0.52 -2.95 17.20
CA ALA A 174 1.71 -2.12 17.42
C ALA A 174 1.37 -0.68 17.86
N ALA A 175 0.25 -0.13 17.42
CA ALA A 175 -0.20 1.20 17.83
C ALA A 175 -0.48 1.33 19.34
N PHE A 176 -0.77 0.22 20.03
CA PHE A 176 -1.09 0.18 21.45
C PHE A 176 0.03 -0.38 22.33
N TYR A 177 1.00 -1.09 21.76
CA TYR A 177 2.16 -1.55 22.51
C TYR A 177 3.17 -0.41 22.74
N ARG A 178 3.86 -0.46 23.88
CA ARG A 178 5.03 0.40 24.10
C ARG A 178 6.16 -0.06 23.18
N ALA A 179 6.65 0.86 22.36
CA ALA A 179 7.69 0.62 21.37
C ALA A 179 9.04 0.16 22.00
N ASP A 180 9.25 0.42 23.30
CA ASP A 180 10.44 0.05 24.07
C ASP A 180 10.52 -1.45 24.42
N ARG A 181 9.41 -2.19 24.34
CA ARG A 181 9.35 -3.58 24.81
C ARG A 181 9.53 -4.67 23.76
N LYS A 182 9.33 -4.38 22.45
CA LYS A 182 9.53 -5.34 21.36
C LYS A 182 10.01 -4.63 20.08
N PRO A 183 11.27 -4.23 20.00
CA PRO A 183 11.82 -3.59 18.82
C PRO A 183 11.84 -4.50 17.58
N ASP A 184 11.71 -5.81 17.77
CA ASP A 184 11.95 -6.81 16.71
C ASP A 184 10.70 -7.15 15.88
N VAL A 185 9.50 -6.80 16.35
CA VAL A 185 8.24 -7.22 15.70
C VAL A 185 7.73 -6.19 14.68
N VAL A 186 8.11 -4.92 14.83
CA VAL A 186 7.72 -3.83 13.93
C VAL A 186 8.93 -2.93 13.73
N PRO A 187 9.50 -2.86 12.52
CA PRO A 187 10.63 -1.96 12.22
C PRO A 187 10.28 -0.49 12.49
N PHE A 188 9.02 -0.14 12.35
CA PHE A 188 8.48 1.18 12.59
C PHE A 188 8.02 1.32 14.04
N LYS A 189 8.56 2.32 14.76
CA LYS A 189 8.10 2.72 16.10
C LYS A 189 7.04 3.82 15.97
N PRO A 190 5.76 3.48 15.79
CA PRO A 190 4.73 4.49 15.62
C PRO A 190 4.48 5.19 16.93
N ALA A 191 4.93 6.44 17.03
CA ALA A 191 4.51 7.31 18.12
C ALA A 191 3.08 7.80 17.81
N TYR A 192 2.06 7.12 18.34
CA TYR A 192 0.68 7.58 18.26
C TYR A 192 0.34 8.44 19.48
N LYS A 193 -0.19 9.65 19.22
CA LYS A 193 -0.77 10.51 20.25
C LYS A 193 -2.04 9.83 20.83
N LEU A 194 -2.40 10.15 22.09
CA LEU A 194 -3.59 9.57 22.73
C LEU A 194 -4.86 9.78 21.88
N GLN A 195 -5.04 10.97 21.31
CA GLN A 195 -6.18 11.26 20.44
C GLN A 195 -6.24 10.31 19.23
N GLN A 196 -5.12 10.02 18.59
CA GLN A 196 -5.05 9.07 17.45
C GLN A 196 -5.41 7.65 17.90
N LYS A 197 -4.97 7.21 19.09
CA LYS A 197 -5.34 5.91 19.65
C LYS A 197 -6.84 5.82 19.92
N ILE A 198 -7.44 6.89 20.46
CA ILE A 198 -8.91 6.97 20.65
C ILE A 198 -9.64 6.90 19.31
N GLN A 199 -9.17 7.61 18.29
CA GLN A 199 -9.73 7.54 16.94
C GLN A 199 -9.65 6.13 16.36
N ILE A 200 -8.49 5.46 16.45
CA ILE A 200 -8.33 4.08 15.98
C ILE A 200 -9.32 3.14 16.70
N VAL A 201 -9.50 3.29 18.00
CA VAL A 201 -10.50 2.47 18.76
C VAL A 201 -11.91 2.75 18.25
N ALA A 202 -12.28 4.01 18.07
CA ALA A 202 -13.61 4.37 17.55
C ALA A 202 -13.84 3.81 16.14
N GLU A 203 -12.84 3.89 15.27
CA GLU A 203 -12.88 3.33 13.91
C GLU A 203 -13.01 1.79 13.95
N ILE A 204 -12.32 1.11 14.87
CA ILE A 204 -12.48 -0.35 15.07
C ILE A 204 -13.91 -0.69 15.51
N ILE A 205 -14.49 0.09 16.43
CA ILE A 205 -15.88 -0.12 16.85
C ILE A 205 -16.83 0.04 15.67
N ILE A 206 -16.64 1.05 14.83
CA ILE A 206 -17.42 1.25 13.60
C ILE A 206 -17.27 0.03 12.66
N ILE A 207 -16.06 -0.47 12.45
CA ILE A 207 -15.80 -1.67 11.66
C ILE A 207 -16.56 -2.88 12.22
N LEU A 208 -16.52 -3.09 13.53
CA LEU A 208 -17.24 -4.20 14.18
C LEU A 208 -18.77 -4.06 14.01
N LEU A 209 -19.31 -2.83 14.12
CA LEU A 209 -20.72 -2.56 13.86
C LEU A 209 -21.07 -2.83 12.38
N MET A 210 -20.22 -2.47 11.44
CA MET A 210 -20.40 -2.80 10.02
C MET A 210 -20.42 -4.32 9.82
N GLN A 211 -19.52 -5.08 10.47
CA GLN A 211 -19.53 -6.55 10.38
C GLN A 211 -20.78 -7.17 11.03
N MET A 212 -21.31 -6.58 12.07
CA MET A 212 -22.59 -7.00 12.64
C MET A 212 -23.75 -6.76 11.66
N ILE A 213 -23.75 -5.63 10.95
CA ILE A 213 -24.72 -5.36 9.87
C ILE A 213 -24.58 -6.42 8.77
N VAL A 214 -23.36 -6.73 8.34
CA VAL A 214 -23.09 -7.79 7.33
C VAL A 214 -23.67 -9.13 7.79
N PHE A 215 -23.47 -9.51 9.06
CA PHE A 215 -24.03 -10.74 9.63
C PHE A 215 -25.56 -10.82 9.43
N PHE A 216 -26.28 -9.77 9.82
CA PHE A 216 -27.75 -9.74 9.68
C PHE A 216 -28.23 -9.65 8.24
N VAL A 217 -27.57 -8.83 7.42
CA VAL A 217 -27.92 -8.68 5.99
C VAL A 217 -27.72 -10.00 5.24
N ALA A 218 -26.64 -10.74 5.55
CA ALA A 218 -26.36 -12.03 4.98
C ALA A 218 -27.31 -13.17 5.47
N GLY A 219 -28.19 -12.89 6.43
CA GLY A 219 -29.22 -13.84 6.89
C GLY A 219 -29.14 -14.24 8.36
N GLY A 220 -28.19 -13.72 9.13
CA GLY A 220 -28.05 -13.98 10.58
C GLY A 220 -27.53 -15.37 10.96
N GLU A 221 -26.93 -16.08 10.00
CA GLU A 221 -26.37 -17.41 10.16
C GLU A 221 -24.82 -17.37 10.01
N TRP A 222 -24.11 -18.05 10.90
CA TRP A 222 -22.63 -18.07 10.88
C TRP A 222 -22.04 -18.64 9.58
N THR A 223 -22.70 -19.65 8.99
CA THR A 223 -22.28 -20.23 7.71
C THR A 223 -22.36 -19.22 6.57
N LYS A 224 -23.44 -18.42 6.49
CA LYS A 224 -23.61 -17.35 5.50
C LYS A 224 -22.64 -16.20 5.76
N PHE A 225 -22.43 -15.85 7.04
CA PHE A 225 -21.45 -14.84 7.41
C PHE A 225 -20.02 -15.25 7.01
N LEU A 226 -19.66 -16.53 7.13
CA LEU A 226 -18.36 -17.03 6.69
C LEU A 226 -18.12 -16.71 5.20
N TRP A 227 -19.13 -16.91 4.35
CA TRP A 227 -19.04 -16.55 2.94
C TRP A 227 -19.05 -15.05 2.70
N ALA A 228 -19.92 -14.32 3.38
CA ALA A 228 -20.11 -12.87 3.20
C ALA A 228 -18.90 -12.06 3.67
N SER A 229 -18.16 -12.50 4.69
CA SER A 229 -17.06 -11.76 5.27
C SER A 229 -15.73 -12.52 5.16
N PRO A 230 -15.36 -13.53 5.95
CA PRO A 230 -14.04 -14.14 5.90
C PRO A 230 -13.60 -14.60 4.49
N VAL A 231 -14.45 -15.31 3.76
CA VAL A 231 -14.10 -15.79 2.39
C VAL A 231 -13.96 -14.61 1.43
N SER A 232 -14.86 -13.64 1.48
CA SER A 232 -14.78 -12.43 0.65
C SER A 232 -13.50 -11.63 0.95
N TYR A 233 -13.13 -11.50 2.22
CA TYR A 233 -11.88 -10.81 2.60
C TYR A 233 -10.63 -11.60 2.23
N PHE A 234 -10.68 -12.92 2.21
CA PHE A 234 -9.60 -13.71 1.63
C PHE A 234 -9.37 -13.34 0.16
N VAL A 235 -10.44 -13.22 -0.63
CA VAL A 235 -10.36 -12.79 -2.03
C VAL A 235 -9.83 -11.35 -2.13
N THR A 236 -10.37 -10.43 -1.33
CA THR A 236 -9.89 -9.03 -1.26
C THR A 236 -8.39 -8.97 -0.97
N SER A 237 -7.95 -9.61 0.10
CA SER A 237 -6.55 -9.62 0.52
C SER A 237 -5.65 -10.23 -0.55
N THR A 238 -6.09 -11.30 -1.20
CA THR A 238 -5.33 -11.93 -2.29
C THR A 238 -5.12 -10.97 -3.46
N ILE A 239 -6.18 -10.26 -3.89
CA ILE A 239 -6.09 -9.28 -4.98
C ILE A 239 -5.17 -8.12 -4.61
N VAL A 240 -5.31 -7.57 -3.40
CA VAL A 240 -4.48 -6.45 -2.92
C VAL A 240 -3.02 -6.89 -2.82
N MET A 241 -2.74 -8.05 -2.21
CA MET A 241 -1.37 -8.55 -2.04
C MET A 241 -0.73 -8.98 -3.35
N MET A 242 -1.52 -9.31 -4.37
CA MET A 242 -1.00 -9.58 -5.70
C MET A 242 -0.20 -8.40 -6.27
N TYR A 243 -0.59 -7.16 -5.95
CA TYR A 243 0.15 -5.95 -6.31
C TYR A 243 1.21 -5.59 -5.26
N ILE A 244 0.85 -5.51 -3.99
CA ILE A 244 1.75 -5.01 -2.93
C ILE A 244 3.06 -5.79 -2.87
N PHE A 245 3.02 -7.12 -2.96
CA PHE A 245 4.26 -7.91 -2.95
C PHE A 245 5.17 -7.61 -4.14
N THR A 246 4.60 -7.34 -5.32
CA THR A 246 5.40 -7.04 -6.51
C THR A 246 5.91 -5.62 -6.54
N ASN A 247 5.27 -4.71 -5.83
CA ASN A 247 5.59 -3.28 -5.87
C ASN A 247 6.93 -2.96 -5.21
N HIS A 248 7.25 -3.59 -4.07
CA HIS A 248 8.44 -3.25 -3.29
C HIS A 248 9.39 -4.42 -3.03
N ALA A 249 8.87 -5.65 -2.89
CA ALA A 249 9.68 -6.78 -2.43
C ALA A 249 10.80 -7.19 -3.40
N LEU A 250 10.68 -6.86 -4.68
CA LEU A 250 11.70 -7.14 -5.71
C LEU A 250 12.83 -6.10 -5.77
N ASN A 251 12.70 -5.01 -5.03
CA ASN A 251 13.59 -3.87 -5.10
C ASN A 251 14.59 -3.87 -3.92
N PRO A 252 15.77 -3.24 -4.09
CA PRO A 252 16.78 -3.21 -3.04
C PRO A 252 16.35 -2.35 -1.85
N LEU A 253 17.04 -2.53 -0.74
CA LEU A 253 17.07 -1.58 0.35
C LEU A 253 17.81 -0.32 -0.07
N CYS A 254 17.28 0.83 0.34
CA CYS A 254 17.87 2.13 0.08
C CYS A 254 18.13 2.87 1.40
N GLU A 255 19.17 3.69 1.48
CA GLU A 255 19.37 4.59 2.62
C GLU A 255 18.34 5.70 2.65
N THR A 256 17.97 6.20 1.47
CA THR A 256 16.91 7.19 1.27
C THR A 256 15.93 6.71 0.23
N ASN A 257 14.71 7.21 0.26
CA ASN A 257 13.69 6.84 -0.72
C ASN A 257 14.03 7.39 -2.10
N ASP A 258 14.20 6.47 -3.06
CA ASP A 258 14.24 6.75 -4.49
C ASP A 258 13.12 5.96 -5.16
N PRO A 259 11.99 6.58 -5.54
CA PRO A 259 10.82 5.87 -6.01
C PRO A 259 11.03 4.95 -7.21
N LEU A 260 11.97 5.29 -8.12
CA LEU A 260 12.23 4.47 -9.30
C LEU A 260 13.13 3.25 -9.00
N ILE A 261 13.87 3.30 -7.91
CA ILE A 261 14.72 2.19 -7.43
C ILE A 261 13.99 1.35 -6.38
N SER A 262 13.22 2.01 -5.50
CA SER A 262 12.55 1.39 -4.37
C SER A 262 11.20 0.75 -4.73
N SER A 263 10.68 1.01 -5.94
CA SER A 263 9.39 0.49 -6.38
C SER A 263 9.40 -0.10 -7.79
N THR A 264 8.39 -0.89 -8.09
CA THR A 264 8.16 -1.52 -9.40
C THR A 264 6.71 -1.33 -9.80
N SER A 265 6.47 -0.85 -11.02
CA SER A 265 5.16 -0.88 -11.64
C SER A 265 4.98 -2.19 -12.39
N VAL A 266 3.78 -2.77 -12.36
CA VAL A 266 3.50 -4.03 -13.03
C VAL A 266 2.58 -3.84 -14.22
N VAL A 267 2.86 -4.58 -15.30
CA VAL A 267 2.01 -4.57 -16.48
C VAL A 267 0.96 -5.67 -16.35
N VAL A 268 -0.30 -5.27 -16.45
CA VAL A 268 -1.47 -6.14 -16.44
C VAL A 268 -2.30 -5.93 -17.72
N PRO A 269 -3.25 -6.82 -18.07
CA PRO A 269 -4.15 -6.59 -19.20
C PRO A 269 -4.87 -5.24 -19.07
N PRO A 270 -5.06 -4.47 -20.17
CA PRO A 270 -5.63 -3.11 -20.10
C PRO A 270 -7.01 -3.03 -19.42
N LEU A 271 -7.85 -4.06 -19.58
CA LEU A 271 -9.15 -4.12 -18.90
C LEU A 271 -8.97 -4.26 -17.39
N MET A 272 -8.07 -5.13 -16.94
CA MET A 272 -7.75 -5.32 -15.51
C MET A 272 -7.16 -4.03 -14.91
N ASP A 273 -6.24 -3.38 -15.63
CA ASP A 273 -5.64 -2.12 -15.19
C ASP A 273 -6.70 -1.04 -14.96
N ARG A 274 -7.65 -0.92 -15.91
CA ARG A 274 -8.74 0.05 -15.84
C ARG A 274 -9.73 -0.27 -14.70
N ILE A 275 -10.09 -1.55 -14.50
CA ILE A 275 -10.99 -1.99 -13.43
C ILE A 275 -10.34 -1.79 -12.06
N HIS A 276 -9.04 -1.97 -11.96
CA HIS A 276 -8.26 -1.76 -10.73
C HIS A 276 -7.71 -0.33 -10.60
N HIS A 277 -8.28 0.63 -11.36
CA HIS A 277 -7.99 2.07 -11.25
C HIS A 277 -6.50 2.42 -11.35
N HIS A 278 -5.79 1.74 -12.29
CA HIS A 278 -4.36 1.93 -12.53
C HIS A 278 -3.45 1.67 -11.31
N PHE A 279 -3.92 0.87 -10.35
CA PHE A 279 -3.14 0.51 -9.15
C PHE A 279 -1.85 -0.27 -9.48
N SER A 280 -1.74 -0.78 -10.71
CA SER A 280 -0.54 -1.41 -11.28
C SER A 280 0.64 -0.44 -11.44
N HIS A 281 0.38 0.87 -11.52
CA HIS A 281 1.34 1.96 -11.74
C HIS A 281 1.89 2.50 -10.42
N HIS A 282 2.69 1.71 -9.72
CA HIS A 282 3.08 2.01 -8.34
C HIS A 282 4.21 3.03 -8.21
N SER A 283 5.20 3.01 -9.11
CA SER A 283 6.28 4.01 -9.13
C SER A 283 5.73 5.41 -9.48
N GLU A 284 4.77 5.48 -10.39
CA GLU A 284 4.05 6.70 -10.75
C GLU A 284 3.26 7.25 -9.57
N HIS A 285 2.62 6.34 -8.82
CA HIS A 285 1.90 6.70 -7.60
C HIS A 285 2.83 7.28 -6.53
N HIS A 286 4.00 6.69 -6.30
CA HIS A 286 4.99 7.23 -5.36
C HIS A 286 5.50 8.62 -5.75
N LEU A 287 5.57 8.93 -7.05
CA LEU A 287 5.94 10.26 -7.54
C LEU A 287 4.79 11.27 -7.39
N PHE A 288 3.58 10.85 -7.66
CA PHE A 288 2.40 11.72 -7.74
C PHE A 288 1.18 11.13 -7.01
N PRO A 289 1.24 10.93 -5.69
CA PRO A 289 0.18 10.23 -4.95
C PRO A 289 -1.18 10.94 -4.97
N SER A 290 -1.20 12.27 -5.14
CA SER A 290 -2.42 13.08 -5.21
C SER A 290 -2.91 13.36 -6.63
N MET A 291 -2.28 12.76 -7.66
CA MET A 291 -2.67 12.94 -9.06
C MET A 291 -3.86 12.02 -9.40
N ASN A 292 -4.66 12.42 -10.38
CA ASN A 292 -5.63 11.53 -11.01
C ASN A 292 -4.91 10.34 -11.63
N SER A 293 -5.18 9.13 -11.18
CA SER A 293 -4.50 7.91 -11.61
C SER A 293 -4.72 7.56 -13.10
N ASP A 294 -5.73 8.15 -13.77
CA ASP A 294 -5.91 7.99 -15.23
C ASP A 294 -4.71 8.52 -16.03
N TYR A 295 -3.88 9.37 -15.42
CA TYR A 295 -2.63 9.89 -16.03
C TYR A 295 -1.39 9.04 -15.72
N TYR A 296 -1.46 8.03 -14.86
CA TYR A 296 -0.32 7.16 -14.58
C TYR A 296 0.23 6.44 -15.83
N PRO A 297 -0.58 5.97 -16.80
CA PRO A 297 -0.06 5.43 -18.05
C PRO A 297 0.77 6.43 -18.86
N GLU A 298 0.45 7.74 -18.79
CA GLU A 298 1.23 8.80 -19.44
C GLU A 298 2.55 9.04 -18.70
N VAL A 299 2.51 9.11 -17.38
CA VAL A 299 3.72 9.19 -16.52
C VAL A 299 4.66 8.01 -16.81
N CYS A 300 4.11 6.79 -16.91
CA CYS A 300 4.86 5.59 -17.26
C CYS A 300 5.64 5.75 -18.57
N LYS A 301 5.02 6.32 -19.62
CA LYS A 301 5.68 6.58 -20.90
C LYS A 301 6.83 7.57 -20.74
N ILE A 302 6.60 8.67 -20.03
CA ILE A 302 7.61 9.70 -19.75
C ILE A 302 8.78 9.11 -18.96
N LEU A 303 8.50 8.28 -17.94
CA LEU A 303 9.54 7.65 -17.13
C LEU A 303 10.39 6.67 -17.95
N LYS A 304 9.77 5.86 -18.79
CA LYS A 304 10.48 4.95 -19.72
C LYS A 304 11.38 5.70 -20.70
N GLU A 305 10.96 6.86 -21.16
CA GLU A 305 11.73 7.68 -22.10
C GLU A 305 12.89 8.42 -21.41
N LYS A 306 12.61 9.04 -20.24
CA LYS A 306 13.60 9.90 -19.57
C LYS A 306 14.52 9.17 -18.60
N PHE A 307 14.08 8.06 -18.04
CA PHE A 307 14.80 7.31 -17.01
C PHE A 307 14.80 5.79 -17.29
N PRO A 308 15.13 5.34 -18.54
CA PRO A 308 15.01 3.94 -18.93
C PRO A 308 15.83 2.98 -18.07
N ASP A 309 16.99 3.43 -17.58
CA ASP A 309 17.90 2.61 -16.77
C ASP A 309 17.48 2.49 -15.31
N ARG A 310 16.52 3.31 -14.88
CA ARG A 310 16.07 3.38 -13.48
C ARG A 310 14.65 2.86 -13.27
N TYR A 311 13.75 3.18 -14.21
CA TYR A 311 12.35 2.82 -14.09
C TYR A 311 12.14 1.32 -14.25
N ASN A 312 11.54 0.70 -13.22
CA ASN A 312 11.23 -0.72 -13.20
C ASN A 312 9.78 -0.98 -13.60
N SER A 313 9.61 -1.70 -14.72
CA SER A 313 8.29 -2.16 -15.15
C SER A 313 8.39 -3.55 -15.75
N LEU A 314 7.57 -4.49 -15.30
CA LEU A 314 7.54 -5.86 -15.83
C LEU A 314 6.13 -6.47 -15.72
N PRO A 315 5.80 -7.49 -16.55
CA PRO A 315 4.52 -8.19 -16.44
C PRO A 315 4.29 -8.74 -15.02
N LEU A 316 3.07 -8.62 -14.49
CA LEU A 316 2.71 -9.08 -13.16
C LEU A 316 3.08 -10.57 -12.94
N THR A 317 2.84 -11.42 -13.94
CA THR A 317 3.23 -12.83 -13.89
C THR A 317 4.73 -13.04 -13.73
N ASN A 318 5.53 -12.22 -14.44
CA ASN A 318 6.98 -12.27 -14.34
C ASN A 318 7.47 -11.78 -12.98
N ALA A 319 6.83 -10.75 -12.42
CA ALA A 319 7.11 -10.26 -11.08
C ALA A 319 6.89 -11.37 -10.04
N TRP A 320 5.76 -12.07 -10.10
CA TRP A 320 5.47 -13.22 -9.23
C TRP A 320 6.44 -14.38 -9.44
N MET A 321 6.79 -14.71 -10.68
CA MET A 321 7.81 -15.74 -10.93
C MET A 321 9.17 -15.38 -10.33
N LYS A 322 9.56 -14.09 -10.38
CA LYS A 322 10.78 -13.62 -9.72
C LYS A 322 10.69 -13.76 -8.20
N LEU A 323 9.57 -13.37 -7.57
CA LEU A 323 9.35 -13.55 -6.13
C LEU A 323 9.48 -15.02 -5.71
N TRP A 324 8.84 -15.94 -6.43
CA TRP A 324 8.89 -17.37 -6.10
C TRP A 324 10.25 -18.03 -6.35
N ARG A 325 11.06 -17.47 -7.24
CA ARG A 325 12.42 -17.95 -7.55
C ARG A 325 13.49 -17.23 -6.73
N SER A 326 13.14 -16.11 -6.10
CA SER A 326 14.08 -15.32 -5.32
C SER A 326 14.34 -16.03 -4.00
N ASP A 327 15.55 -16.56 -3.82
CA ASP A 327 16.03 -17.03 -2.52
C ASP A 327 16.33 -15.82 -1.57
N LYS A 328 16.19 -14.61 -2.07
CA LYS A 328 16.68 -13.36 -1.45
C LYS A 328 15.68 -12.66 -0.55
N PHE A 329 14.39 -13.02 -0.58
CA PHE A 329 13.41 -12.37 0.25
C PHE A 329 12.76 -13.38 1.21
N PRO A 330 12.82 -13.16 2.43
CA PRO A 330 13.73 -12.69 3.46
C PRO A 330 14.82 -13.72 3.83
N SER A 331 15.08 -14.71 2.96
CA SER A 331 15.90 -15.89 3.26
C SER A 331 17.39 -15.59 3.43
N ASP A 332 17.91 -14.53 2.81
CA ASP A 332 19.35 -14.23 2.94
C ASP A 332 19.67 -13.60 4.30
N ALA A 333 18.74 -12.83 4.86
CA ALA A 333 18.83 -12.39 6.24
C ALA A 333 18.65 -13.55 7.24
N ILE A 334 17.82 -14.56 6.90
CA ILE A 334 17.64 -15.77 7.73
C ILE A 334 18.88 -16.65 7.72
N LYS A 335 19.59 -16.75 6.59
CA LYS A 335 20.75 -17.63 6.43
C LYS A 335 22.06 -17.00 6.92
N GLY A 336 22.05 -15.71 7.28
CA GLY A 336 23.25 -15.02 7.75
C GLY A 336 24.36 -14.86 6.69
N ASN A 337 24.03 -15.08 5.41
CA ASN A 337 25.01 -15.14 4.32
C ASN A 337 25.34 -13.76 3.72
N VAL A 338 24.56 -12.72 4.04
CA VAL A 338 24.86 -11.35 3.61
C VAL A 338 24.52 -10.41 4.77
N PRO A 339 25.45 -9.61 5.27
CA PRO A 339 25.14 -8.55 6.23
C PRO A 339 24.06 -7.64 5.63
N ALA A 340 23.08 -7.27 6.45
CA ALA A 340 21.99 -6.39 6.01
C ALA A 340 22.50 -5.05 5.45
N ASP A 341 23.72 -4.67 5.79
CA ASP A 341 24.39 -3.45 5.36
C ASP A 341 24.93 -3.54 3.91
N ASP A 342 25.26 -4.73 3.41
CA ASP A 342 25.75 -4.91 2.02
C ASP A 342 24.63 -4.92 0.97
N LEU A 343 23.38 -4.95 1.40
CA LEU A 343 22.20 -4.88 0.53
C LEU A 343 21.62 -3.47 0.40
N VAL A 344 22.18 -2.49 1.11
CA VAL A 344 21.68 -1.11 1.15
C VAL A 344 22.39 -0.29 0.09
N LEU A 345 21.64 0.22 -0.90
CA LEU A 345 22.16 1.25 -1.79
C LEU A 345 22.34 2.55 -1.02
N LYS A 346 23.58 3.06 -1.03
CA LYS A 346 23.97 4.26 -0.29
C LYS A 346 23.51 5.51 -1.02
N ALA A 347 23.13 6.52 -0.24
CA ALA A 347 22.94 7.86 -0.76
C ALA A 347 24.29 8.40 -1.31
N PRO A 348 24.28 9.22 -2.37
CA PRO A 348 25.49 9.87 -2.84
C PRO A 348 26.07 10.70 -1.69
N SER A 349 27.39 10.62 -1.51
CA SER A 349 28.10 11.52 -0.61
C SER A 349 27.78 12.96 -1.03
N VAL A 350 27.28 13.76 -0.11
CA VAL A 350 27.06 15.20 -0.35
C VAL A 350 28.41 15.81 -0.71
N VAL A 351 28.64 16.04 -1.98
CA VAL A 351 29.67 16.97 -2.42
C VAL A 351 29.11 18.32 -2.07
N GLU A 352 29.74 19.03 -1.15
CA GLU A 352 29.44 20.43 -0.87
C GLU A 352 29.55 21.20 -2.21
N GLU A 353 28.40 21.45 -2.88
CA GLU A 353 28.36 22.38 -3.98
C GLU A 353 28.43 23.79 -3.39
N GLU A 354 29.46 24.54 -3.82
CA GLU A 354 29.61 25.98 -3.58
C GLU A 354 28.31 26.70 -3.91
N GLU A 355 27.88 27.54 -2.98
CA GLU A 355 26.69 28.39 -3.08
C GLU A 355 26.68 29.22 -4.36
N THR A 356 25.75 28.95 -5.27
CA THR A 356 25.36 29.91 -6.31
C THR A 356 24.11 30.67 -5.83
N PRO A 357 24.06 32.02 -6.01
CA PRO A 357 23.05 32.84 -5.38
C PRO A 357 21.65 32.66 -5.97
N ALA A 358 20.68 32.73 -5.08
CA ALA A 358 19.25 32.58 -5.29
C ALA A 358 18.71 33.48 -6.41
N VAL A 359 17.99 32.89 -7.36
CA VAL A 359 16.95 33.56 -8.13
C VAL A 359 15.60 32.99 -7.69
N GLY A 360 14.80 33.85 -7.07
CA GLY A 360 13.52 33.46 -6.52
C GLY A 360 12.47 33.20 -7.58
N GLU A 361 11.77 32.09 -7.39
CA GLU A 361 10.36 31.91 -7.71
C GLU A 361 9.84 30.79 -6.81
N GLU A 362 8.93 31.13 -5.90
CA GLU A 362 8.28 30.19 -4.99
C GLU A 362 7.38 29.23 -5.78
N LEU A 363 7.83 27.99 -5.93
CA LEU A 363 6.98 26.88 -6.35
C LEU A 363 6.30 26.30 -5.10
N VAL A 364 5.07 26.75 -4.82
CA VAL A 364 4.24 26.18 -3.76
C VAL A 364 3.80 24.79 -4.21
N VAL A 365 4.60 23.77 -3.90
CA VAL A 365 4.18 22.40 -3.89
C VAL A 365 3.59 22.14 -2.52
N SER A 366 2.27 22.05 -2.41
CA SER A 366 1.58 21.71 -1.16
C SER A 366 1.75 20.22 -0.82
N PHE A 367 2.97 19.81 -0.51
CA PHE A 367 3.18 18.68 0.38
C PHE A 367 2.94 19.19 1.80
N PRO A 368 2.25 18.45 2.68
CA PRO A 368 2.22 18.81 4.08
C PRO A 368 3.66 18.76 4.60
N LEU A 369 4.29 19.94 4.69
CA LEU A 369 5.59 20.14 5.30
C LEU A 369 5.66 19.40 6.65
N LYS A 370 6.80 18.78 6.93
CA LYS A 370 7.19 18.38 8.28
C LYS A 370 6.79 19.48 9.25
N GLN A 371 5.75 19.24 10.06
CA GLN A 371 5.60 20.05 11.25
C GLN A 371 6.76 19.73 12.17
N PRO A 372 7.56 20.70 12.60
CA PRO A 372 8.55 20.47 13.64
C PRO A 372 7.79 19.95 14.88
N LEU A 373 8.35 18.95 15.52
CA LEU A 373 7.93 18.48 16.84
C LEU A 373 8.10 19.67 17.81
N GLY A 374 7.08 20.50 17.91
CA GLY A 374 6.98 21.53 18.93
C GLY A 374 6.87 20.87 20.29
N ASN A 375 7.86 21.11 21.14
CA ASN A 375 7.78 20.87 22.58
C ASN A 375 6.56 21.60 23.13
N HIS A 376 5.56 20.86 23.59
CA HIS A 376 4.75 21.13 24.79
C HIS A 376 3.91 19.90 25.05
#